data_60f07fbd318fe78302de972b1e931f3e
#
_entry.id   60f07fbd318fe78302de972b1e931f3e
#
_cell.length_a   1.000
_cell.length_b   1.000
_cell.length_c   1.000
_cell.angle_alpha   90.00
_cell.angle_beta   90.00
_cell.angle_gamma   90.00
#
_symmetry.space_group_name_H-M   'P 1'
#
loop_
_entity.id
_entity.type
_entity.pdbx_description
1 polymer ?
#
loop_
_entity_poly.entity_id
_entity_poly.type
_entity_poly.pdbx_seq_one_letter_code
_entity_poly.pdbx_strand_id
1 'polypeptide(L)'
;MTDSKSLNVLFLCTHNSARSILAEATLNHISKGKFKAYSAGSSPRENQTPNPMALQVLEKAGIAIDGLSSKSWDIFALPDAPHMDLVITVCDNAAGEVCPFWPGQPATAHWGYADPSEVAGTDAVKLEAFMQTLIQIKRRLDLFTSLPLASLSKMALENSARELAMK
;
A
#
# COMPACT_ATOMS: atom_id res chain seq x y z
N MET A 1 -18.77 17.72 18.36
CA MET A 1 -18.46 17.10 17.09
C MET A 1 -17.16 16.37 17.20
N THR A 2 -17.24 15.10 17.02
CA THR A 2 -16.06 14.30 17.04
C THR A 2 -15.47 14.33 15.63
N ASP A 3 -14.37 14.99 15.50
CA ASP A 3 -13.62 14.89 14.28
C ASP A 3 -13.12 13.47 14.16
N SER A 4 -13.66 12.75 13.20
CA SER A 4 -13.10 11.47 12.86
C SER A 4 -11.72 11.77 12.31
N LYS A 5 -10.71 11.58 13.13
CA LYS A 5 -9.34 11.75 12.73
C LYS A 5 -9.03 10.75 11.64
N SER A 6 -8.55 11.23 10.49
CA SER A 6 -8.07 10.34 9.45
C SER A 6 -6.86 9.57 9.95
N LEU A 7 -6.82 8.28 9.64
CA LEU A 7 -5.65 7.46 9.94
C LEU A 7 -4.69 7.50 8.77
N ASN A 8 -3.42 7.70 9.05
CA ASN A 8 -2.38 7.68 8.03
C ASN A 8 -1.81 6.28 7.90
N VAL A 9 -1.84 5.74 6.68
CA VAL A 9 -1.36 4.40 6.38
C VAL A 9 -0.25 4.49 5.34
N LEU A 10 0.89 3.89 5.63
CA LEU A 10 2.02 3.85 4.71
C LEU A 10 2.18 2.43 4.18
N PHE A 11 2.17 2.28 2.86
CA PHE A 11 2.45 1.00 2.21
C PHE A 11 3.90 0.99 1.74
N LEU A 12 4.64 -0.03 2.15
CA LEU A 12 6.06 -0.16 1.83
C LEU A 12 6.34 -1.38 0.96
N CYS A 13 7.20 -1.20 -0.03
CA CYS A 13 7.81 -2.29 -0.76
C CYS A 13 9.26 -1.87 -1.07
N THR A 14 9.96 -2.61 -1.91
CA THR A 14 11.36 -2.30 -2.17
C THR A 14 11.53 -1.08 -3.08
N HIS A 15 10.84 -1.06 -4.22
CA HIS A 15 11.04 -0.02 -5.24
C HIS A 15 9.95 1.04 -5.31
N ASN A 16 8.79 0.80 -4.71
CA ASN A 16 7.64 1.71 -4.79
C ASN A 16 7.22 1.95 -6.25
N SER A 17 7.06 0.88 -7.00
CA SER A 17 6.67 1.00 -8.42
C SER A 17 5.33 0.35 -8.75
N ALA A 18 4.94 -0.70 -8.08
CA ALA A 18 3.71 -1.43 -8.42
C ALA A 18 2.81 -1.67 -7.21
N ARG A 19 3.09 -2.70 -6.39
CA ARG A 19 2.18 -3.13 -5.32
C ARG A 19 1.83 -2.03 -4.32
N SER A 20 2.81 -1.26 -3.86
CA SER A 20 2.55 -0.18 -2.91
C SER A 20 1.80 0.99 -3.57
N ILE A 21 2.07 1.24 -4.84
CA ILE A 21 1.35 2.27 -5.62
C ILE A 21 -0.12 1.89 -5.77
N LEU A 22 -0.38 0.62 -6.12
CA LEU A 22 -1.76 0.12 -6.23
C LEU A 22 -2.49 0.26 -4.90
N ALA A 23 -1.83 -0.07 -3.80
CA ALA A 23 -2.44 0.01 -2.47
C ALA A 23 -2.75 1.45 -2.07
N GLU A 24 -1.80 2.36 -2.27
CA GLU A 24 -1.98 3.77 -1.95
C GLU A 24 -3.18 4.36 -2.68
N ALA A 25 -3.20 4.20 -4.01
CA ALA A 25 -4.26 4.76 -4.83
C ALA A 25 -5.63 4.18 -4.47
N THR A 26 -5.68 2.88 -4.24
CA THR A 26 -6.93 2.20 -3.94
C THR A 26 -7.49 2.62 -2.59
N LEU A 27 -6.65 2.67 -1.55
CA LEU A 27 -7.12 3.08 -0.24
C LEU A 27 -7.62 4.52 -0.24
N ASN A 28 -6.91 5.42 -0.89
CA ASN A 28 -7.37 6.81 -0.99
C ASN A 28 -8.69 6.91 -1.75
N HIS A 29 -8.89 6.02 -2.74
CA HIS A 29 -10.14 6.00 -3.52
C HIS A 29 -11.34 5.54 -2.69
N ILE A 30 -11.18 4.49 -1.89
CA ILE A 30 -12.32 3.89 -1.18
C ILE A 30 -12.53 4.43 0.23
N SER A 31 -11.57 5.16 0.77
CA SER A 31 -11.57 5.53 2.20
C SER A 31 -12.58 6.61 2.57
N LYS A 32 -13.02 7.41 1.63
CA LYS A 32 -13.98 8.50 1.87
C LYS A 32 -13.54 9.41 3.02
N GLY A 33 -12.25 9.72 3.08
CA GLY A 33 -11.70 10.62 4.09
C GLY A 33 -11.34 9.98 5.43
N LYS A 34 -11.63 8.69 5.61
CA LYS A 34 -11.27 8.01 6.86
C LYS A 34 -9.80 7.67 6.95
N PHE A 35 -9.16 7.51 5.82
CA PHE A 35 -7.74 7.17 5.73
C PHE A 35 -7.04 8.08 4.76
N LYS A 36 -5.78 8.32 5.01
CA LYS A 36 -4.89 8.95 4.04
C LYS A 36 -3.76 7.98 3.81
N ALA A 37 -3.63 7.51 2.58
CA ALA A 37 -2.66 6.50 2.22
C ALA A 37 -1.44 7.13 1.57
N TYR A 38 -0.29 6.56 1.88
CA TYR A 38 1.00 6.94 1.32
C TYR A 38 1.70 5.66 0.89
N SER A 39 2.71 5.79 0.04
CA SER A 39 3.55 4.65 -0.31
C SER A 39 5.00 5.09 -0.46
N ALA A 40 5.91 4.17 -0.26
CA ALA A 40 7.33 4.43 -0.40
C ALA A 40 8.08 3.12 -0.62
N GLY A 41 9.35 3.23 -1.03
CA GLY A 41 10.23 2.09 -1.17
C GLY A 41 11.45 2.22 -0.28
N SER A 42 11.97 1.10 0.18
CA SER A 42 13.21 1.11 0.96
C SER A 42 14.43 1.34 0.07
N SER A 43 14.33 1.00 -1.20
CA SER A 43 15.44 1.11 -2.16
C SER A 43 14.90 1.41 -3.56
N PRO A 44 14.27 2.57 -3.78
CA PRO A 44 13.82 2.89 -5.13
C PRO A 44 15.04 3.07 -6.03
N ARG A 45 14.87 2.71 -7.30
CA ARG A 45 15.92 2.91 -8.28
C ARG A 45 16.05 4.39 -8.60
N GLU A 46 17.22 4.78 -9.09
CA GLU A 46 17.41 6.15 -9.55
C GLU A 46 16.37 6.48 -10.62
N ASN A 47 15.71 7.62 -10.47
CA ASN A 47 14.63 8.06 -11.37
C ASN A 47 13.48 7.08 -11.47
N GLN A 48 13.22 6.32 -10.39
CA GLN A 48 12.11 5.37 -10.35
C GLN A 48 10.78 6.10 -10.53
N THR A 49 9.93 5.53 -11.38
CA THR A 49 8.56 6.02 -11.58
C THR A 49 7.58 4.87 -11.37
N PRO A 50 6.31 5.17 -11.09
CA PRO A 50 5.31 4.10 -10.99
C PRO A 50 5.25 3.29 -12.28
N ASN A 51 5.03 1.99 -12.14
CA ASN A 51 4.95 1.10 -13.30
C ASN A 51 3.77 1.49 -14.18
N PRO A 52 3.98 1.66 -15.49
CA PRO A 52 2.88 2.07 -16.39
C PRO A 52 1.68 1.13 -16.37
N MET A 53 1.90 -0.17 -16.18
CA MET A 53 0.79 -1.13 -16.11
C MET A 53 -0.01 -0.96 -14.82
N ALA A 54 0.66 -0.59 -13.72
CA ALA A 54 -0.04 -0.29 -12.48
C ALA A 54 -0.97 0.91 -12.67
N LEU A 55 -0.47 1.97 -13.29
CA LEU A 55 -1.29 3.14 -13.58
C LEU A 55 -2.44 2.80 -14.51
N GLN A 56 -2.20 1.96 -15.48
CA GLN A 56 -3.19 1.58 -16.49
C GLN A 56 -4.35 0.81 -15.85
N VAL A 57 -4.07 -0.16 -14.97
CA VAL A 57 -5.16 -0.91 -14.32
C VAL A 57 -5.92 -0.05 -13.33
N LEU A 58 -5.25 0.91 -12.68
CA LEU A 58 -5.94 1.86 -11.80
C LEU A 58 -6.93 2.71 -12.59
N GLU A 59 -6.51 3.24 -13.73
CA GLU A 59 -7.39 4.01 -14.59
C GLU A 59 -8.56 3.20 -15.09
N LYS A 60 -8.32 1.94 -15.49
CA LYS A 60 -9.39 1.04 -15.93
C LYS A 60 -10.40 0.79 -14.81
N ALA A 61 -9.96 0.78 -13.57
CA ALA A 61 -10.83 0.58 -12.42
C ALA A 61 -11.53 1.87 -11.96
N GLY A 62 -11.26 2.99 -12.62
CA GLY A 62 -11.84 4.27 -12.24
C GLY A 62 -11.18 4.91 -11.04
N ILE A 63 -9.94 4.51 -10.72
CA ILE A 63 -9.20 5.04 -9.58
C ILE A 63 -8.23 6.11 -10.06
N ALA A 64 -8.27 7.29 -9.45
CA ALA A 64 -7.42 8.40 -9.83
C ALA A 64 -5.95 8.10 -9.60
N ILE A 65 -5.11 8.49 -10.54
CA ILE A 65 -3.66 8.29 -10.47
C ILE A 65 -2.90 9.59 -10.21
N ASP A 66 -3.61 10.69 -10.01
CA ASP A 66 -2.99 11.99 -9.79
C ASP A 66 -2.10 11.97 -8.54
N GLY A 67 -0.91 12.51 -8.67
CA GLY A 67 0.01 12.65 -7.56
C GLY A 67 0.77 11.38 -7.17
N LEU A 68 0.56 10.27 -7.87
CA LEU A 68 1.30 9.05 -7.59
C LEU A 68 2.76 9.20 -8.05
N SER A 69 3.68 8.82 -7.18
CA SER A 69 5.11 8.89 -7.49
C SER A 69 5.87 7.83 -6.71
N SER A 70 6.98 7.40 -7.27
CA SER A 70 7.89 6.50 -6.57
C SER A 70 8.83 7.35 -5.72
N LYS A 71 9.04 6.95 -4.47
CA LYS A 71 9.83 7.74 -3.53
C LYS A 71 10.45 6.84 -2.47
N SER A 72 11.54 7.35 -1.87
CA SER A 72 12.18 6.66 -0.77
C SER A 72 11.41 6.85 0.53
N TRP A 73 11.41 5.83 1.35
CA TRP A 73 10.80 5.90 2.69
C TRP A 73 11.50 6.92 3.60
N ASP A 74 12.71 7.34 3.21
CA ASP A 74 13.46 8.34 3.99
C ASP A 74 12.69 9.64 4.15
N ILE A 75 11.84 10.00 3.16
CA ILE A 75 11.07 11.24 3.26
C ILE A 75 10.03 11.19 4.38
N PHE A 76 9.61 9.98 4.77
CA PHE A 76 8.64 9.82 5.86
C PHE A 76 9.32 9.69 7.22
N ALA A 77 10.64 9.63 7.26
CA ALA A 77 11.40 9.65 8.49
C ALA A 77 11.82 11.06 8.90
N LEU A 78 11.53 12.06 8.09
CA LEU A 78 11.88 13.46 8.38
C LEU A 78 10.99 14.00 9.50
N PRO A 79 11.51 14.97 10.30
CA PRO A 79 10.74 15.49 11.45
C PRO A 79 9.39 16.11 11.09
N ASP A 80 9.26 16.68 9.89
CA ASP A 80 8.02 17.31 9.44
C ASP A 80 7.13 16.39 8.62
N ALA A 81 7.50 15.11 8.51
CA ALA A 81 6.70 14.13 7.77
C ALA A 81 5.40 13.81 8.51
N PRO A 82 4.36 13.39 7.80
CA PRO A 82 3.12 12.94 8.45
C PRO A 82 3.39 11.78 9.40
N HIS A 83 2.73 11.80 10.54
CA HIS A 83 2.81 10.69 11.48
C HIS A 83 2.03 9.50 10.92
N MET A 84 2.66 8.33 10.84
CA MET A 84 2.01 7.13 10.36
C MET A 84 1.35 6.39 11.52
N ASP A 85 0.07 6.08 11.36
CA ASP A 85 -0.67 5.28 12.34
C ASP A 85 -0.47 3.79 12.09
N LEU A 86 -0.30 3.40 10.83
CA LEU A 86 -0.10 2.00 10.45
C LEU A 86 0.85 1.92 9.26
N VAL A 87 1.79 1.00 9.32
CA VAL A 87 2.70 0.72 8.21
C VAL A 87 2.47 -0.72 7.76
N ILE A 88 2.17 -0.88 6.48
CA ILE A 88 1.90 -2.20 5.89
C ILE A 88 2.92 -2.48 4.80
N THR A 89 3.67 -3.56 4.93
CA THR A 89 4.58 -4.01 3.88
C THR A 89 3.82 -4.92 2.92
N VAL A 90 4.05 -4.75 1.63
CA VAL A 90 3.32 -5.49 0.59
C VAL A 90 4.21 -6.32 -0.31
N CYS A 91 5.48 -6.47 0.04
CA CYS A 91 6.41 -7.33 -0.69
C CYS A 91 6.14 -8.81 -0.39
N ASP A 92 6.73 -9.70 -1.17
CA ASP A 92 6.49 -11.15 -1.06
C ASP A 92 7.67 -11.86 -0.40
N ASN A 93 7.60 -12.04 0.92
CA ASN A 93 8.63 -12.78 1.66
C ASN A 93 8.74 -14.23 1.19
N ALA A 94 7.64 -14.82 0.74
CA ALA A 94 7.64 -16.21 0.29
C ALA A 94 8.47 -16.40 -0.96
N ALA A 95 8.62 -15.34 -1.77
CA ALA A 95 9.47 -15.37 -2.96
C ALA A 95 10.93 -15.04 -2.66
N GLY A 96 11.30 -14.89 -1.40
CA GLY A 96 12.66 -14.51 -1.00
C GLY A 96 12.94 -13.03 -1.09
N GLU A 97 11.93 -12.23 -1.32
CA GLU A 97 12.07 -10.78 -1.40
C GLU A 97 12.37 -10.21 -0.02
N VAL A 98 13.35 -9.31 0.07
CA VAL A 98 13.69 -8.64 1.33
C VAL A 98 12.70 -7.52 1.57
N CYS A 99 11.88 -7.66 2.60
CA CYS A 99 10.90 -6.64 2.96
C CYS A 99 11.51 -5.62 3.93
N PRO A 100 11.22 -4.33 3.72
CA PRO A 100 11.72 -3.30 4.63
C PRO A 100 11.06 -3.39 6.00
N PHE A 101 11.78 -2.91 7.00
CA PHE A 101 11.27 -2.79 8.36
C PHE A 101 11.26 -1.32 8.76
N TRP A 102 10.09 -0.79 9.10
CA TRP A 102 9.97 0.61 9.47
C TRP A 102 10.38 0.84 10.92
N PRO A 103 11.40 1.67 11.18
CA PRO A 103 11.77 2.00 12.56
C PRO A 103 10.76 2.99 13.12
N GLY A 104 10.37 2.81 14.37
CA GLY A 104 9.48 3.74 15.04
C GLY A 104 8.36 3.04 15.76
N GLN A 105 7.31 3.80 16.06
CA GLN A 105 6.23 3.36 16.94
C GLN A 105 4.87 3.11 16.28
N PRO A 106 4.70 3.19 14.95
CA PRO A 106 3.39 2.90 14.40
C PRO A 106 3.04 1.42 14.50
N ALA A 107 1.75 1.10 14.41
CA ALA A 107 1.32 -0.27 14.24
C ALA A 107 1.88 -0.80 12.91
N THR A 108 2.22 -2.07 12.83
CA THR A 108 2.78 -2.66 11.62
C THR A 108 2.06 -3.95 11.24
N ALA A 109 1.97 -4.19 9.93
CA ALA A 109 1.44 -5.44 9.40
C ALA A 109 2.14 -5.77 8.11
N HIS A 110 2.07 -7.04 7.70
CA HIS A 110 2.63 -7.48 6.43
C HIS A 110 1.52 -8.13 5.61
N TRP A 111 1.26 -7.56 4.43
CA TRP A 111 0.29 -8.10 3.47
C TRP A 111 1.07 -8.47 2.21
N GLY A 112 1.53 -9.70 2.12
CA GLY A 112 2.33 -10.14 0.98
C GLY A 112 1.51 -10.31 -0.29
N TYR A 113 2.05 -9.82 -1.40
CA TYR A 113 1.47 -10.02 -2.74
C TYR A 113 2.60 -10.40 -3.68
N ALA A 114 2.33 -11.34 -4.58
CA ALA A 114 3.28 -11.65 -5.63
C ALA A 114 3.49 -10.41 -6.51
N ASP A 115 4.72 -10.20 -6.96
CA ASP A 115 5.04 -9.04 -7.79
C ASP A 115 4.52 -9.27 -9.21
N PRO A 116 3.49 -8.51 -9.65
CA PRO A 116 2.95 -8.70 -10.99
C PRO A 116 3.94 -8.34 -12.10
N SER A 117 4.94 -7.52 -11.81
CA SER A 117 5.94 -7.15 -12.81
C SER A 117 6.90 -8.30 -13.14
N GLU A 118 6.94 -9.34 -12.31
CA GLU A 118 7.78 -10.51 -12.54
C GLU A 118 7.12 -11.55 -13.43
N VAL A 119 5.85 -11.37 -13.77
CA VAL A 119 5.13 -12.32 -14.61
C VAL A 119 5.67 -12.28 -16.03
N ALA A 120 6.03 -13.45 -16.58
CA ALA A 120 6.50 -13.57 -17.95
C ALA A 120 5.33 -13.68 -18.91
N GLY A 121 5.53 -13.23 -20.15
CA GLY A 121 4.52 -13.35 -21.18
C GLY A 121 4.31 -12.06 -21.95
N THR A 122 3.20 -12.01 -22.67
CA THR A 122 2.83 -10.83 -23.47
C THR A 122 2.38 -9.69 -22.54
N ASP A 123 2.27 -8.49 -23.10
CA ASP A 123 1.75 -7.34 -22.36
C ASP A 123 0.34 -7.61 -21.83
N ALA A 124 -0.49 -8.33 -22.60
CA ALA A 124 -1.83 -8.68 -22.16
C ALA A 124 -1.81 -9.57 -20.92
N VAL A 125 -0.91 -10.56 -20.90
CA VAL A 125 -0.74 -11.46 -19.74
C VAL A 125 -0.25 -10.68 -18.52
N LYS A 126 0.72 -9.80 -18.74
CA LYS A 126 1.26 -8.97 -17.64
C LYS A 126 0.22 -8.02 -17.09
N LEU A 127 -0.55 -7.38 -17.98
CA LEU A 127 -1.60 -6.45 -17.57
C LEU A 127 -2.68 -7.17 -16.75
N GLU A 128 -3.02 -8.40 -17.14
CA GLU A 128 -3.96 -9.22 -16.37
C GLU A 128 -3.40 -9.52 -14.97
N ALA A 129 -2.10 -9.80 -14.87
CA ALA A 129 -1.46 -10.03 -13.57
C ALA A 129 -1.57 -8.79 -12.68
N PHE A 130 -1.37 -7.59 -13.24
CA PHE A 130 -1.53 -6.34 -12.50
C PHE A 130 -2.97 -6.15 -12.06
N MET A 131 -3.93 -6.46 -12.94
CA MET A 131 -5.36 -6.35 -12.60
C MET A 131 -5.74 -7.30 -11.48
N GLN A 132 -5.24 -8.56 -11.50
CA GLN A 132 -5.51 -9.52 -10.45
C GLN A 132 -4.92 -9.07 -9.11
N THR A 133 -3.73 -8.49 -9.14
CA THR A 133 -3.11 -7.95 -7.95
C THR A 133 -3.95 -6.80 -7.38
N LEU A 134 -4.44 -5.92 -8.25
CA LEU A 134 -5.31 -4.81 -7.84
C LEU A 134 -6.58 -5.33 -7.17
N ILE A 135 -7.20 -6.35 -7.76
CA ILE A 135 -8.42 -6.96 -7.21
C ILE A 135 -8.15 -7.54 -5.82
N GLN A 136 -7.04 -8.24 -5.65
CA GLN A 136 -6.67 -8.81 -4.35
C GLN A 136 -6.44 -7.72 -3.30
N ILE A 137 -5.73 -6.66 -3.68
CA ILE A 137 -5.46 -5.54 -2.79
C ILE A 137 -6.76 -4.85 -2.40
N LYS A 138 -7.62 -4.56 -3.39
CA LYS A 138 -8.88 -3.89 -3.14
C LYS A 138 -9.79 -4.70 -2.22
N ARG A 139 -9.86 -6.02 -2.42
CA ARG A 139 -10.67 -6.90 -1.58
C ARG A 139 -10.25 -6.79 -0.12
N ARG A 140 -8.95 -6.83 0.14
CA ARG A 140 -8.44 -6.73 1.52
C ARG A 140 -8.68 -5.34 2.09
N LEU A 141 -8.51 -4.30 1.28
CA LEU A 141 -8.76 -2.92 1.72
C LEU A 141 -10.24 -2.68 1.99
N ASP A 142 -11.15 -3.29 1.22
CA ASP A 142 -12.58 -3.19 1.50
C ASP A 142 -12.89 -3.76 2.89
N LEU A 143 -12.29 -4.88 3.25
CA LEU A 143 -12.44 -5.44 4.60
C LEU A 143 -11.83 -4.52 5.65
N PHE A 144 -10.64 -4.00 5.38
CA PHE A 144 -9.93 -3.11 6.28
C PHE A 144 -10.75 -1.85 6.59
N THR A 145 -11.28 -1.21 5.55
CA THR A 145 -12.04 0.04 5.73
C THR A 145 -13.40 -0.18 6.37
N SER A 146 -13.89 -1.41 6.44
CA SER A 146 -15.16 -1.71 7.09
C SER A 146 -15.03 -1.82 8.61
N LEU A 147 -13.81 -1.87 9.13
CA LEU A 147 -13.56 -2.00 10.56
C LEU A 147 -13.58 -0.62 11.24
N PRO A 148 -13.96 -0.53 12.53
CA PRO A 148 -13.98 0.74 13.26
C PRO A 148 -12.57 1.13 13.74
N LEU A 149 -11.63 1.25 12.81
CA LEU A 149 -10.20 1.37 13.12
C LEU A 149 -9.85 2.67 13.84
N ALA A 150 -10.58 3.76 13.58
CA ALA A 150 -10.27 5.05 14.19
C ALA A 150 -10.44 5.05 15.71
N SER A 151 -11.25 4.13 16.24
CA SER A 151 -11.49 4.03 17.68
C SER A 151 -10.63 2.97 18.37
N LEU A 152 -9.78 2.27 17.60
CA LEU A 152 -8.95 1.19 18.17
C LEU A 152 -7.64 1.73 18.71
N SER A 153 -7.15 1.08 19.78
CA SER A 153 -5.80 1.34 20.26
C SER A 153 -4.78 0.88 19.20
N LYS A 154 -3.54 1.31 19.37
CA LYS A 154 -2.45 0.88 18.47
C LYS A 154 -2.38 -0.66 18.40
N MET A 155 -2.45 -1.32 19.55
CA MET A 155 -2.36 -2.79 19.60
C MET A 155 -3.53 -3.45 18.87
N ALA A 156 -4.76 -2.96 19.07
CA ALA A 156 -5.93 -3.51 18.41
C ALA A 156 -5.90 -3.25 16.91
N LEU A 157 -5.44 -2.07 16.50
CA LEU A 157 -5.26 -1.72 15.09
C LEU A 157 -4.26 -2.67 14.43
N GLU A 158 -3.13 -2.91 15.10
CA GLU A 158 -2.10 -3.81 14.59
C GLU A 158 -2.62 -5.24 14.44
N ASN A 159 -3.33 -5.73 15.45
CA ASN A 159 -3.89 -7.07 15.43
C ASN A 159 -4.93 -7.22 14.32
N SER A 160 -5.81 -6.23 14.16
CA SER A 160 -6.84 -6.27 13.11
C SER A 160 -6.21 -6.29 11.71
N ALA A 161 -5.18 -5.46 11.49
CA ALA A 161 -4.50 -5.42 10.20
C ALA A 161 -3.76 -6.74 9.92
N ARG A 162 -3.13 -7.32 10.94
CA ARG A 162 -2.42 -8.60 10.81
C ARG A 162 -3.36 -9.76 10.52
N GLU A 163 -4.55 -9.76 11.13
CA GLU A 163 -5.55 -10.80 10.86
C GLU A 163 -5.99 -10.79 9.40
N LEU A 164 -6.11 -9.62 8.81
CA LEU A 164 -6.49 -9.50 7.40
C LEU A 164 -5.47 -10.13 6.46
N ALA A 165 -4.20 -10.19 6.87
CA ALA A 165 -3.17 -10.84 6.08
C ALA A 165 -3.41 -12.34 5.93
N MET A 166 -4.20 -12.93 6.83
CA MET A 166 -4.52 -14.36 6.83
C MET A 166 -5.72 -14.70 5.94
N LYS A 167 -6.40 -13.71 5.41
CA LYS A 167 -7.63 -13.91 4.62
C LYS A 167 -7.41 -13.70 3.09
#